data_9ac12ad28154f964ce62bd112b057480
#
_entry.id   9ac12ad28154f964ce62bd112b057480
#
_cell.length_a   1.000
_cell.length_b   1.000
_cell.length_c   1.000
_cell.angle_alpha   90.00
_cell.angle_beta   90.00
_cell.angle_gamma   90.00
#
_symmetry.space_group_name_H-M   'P 1'
#
loop_
_entity.id
_entity.type
_entity.pdbx_description
1 polymer ?
#
loop_
_entity_poly.entity_id
_entity_poly.type
_entity_poly.pdbx_seq_one_letter_code
_entity_poly.pdbx_strand_id
1 'polypeptide(L)'
;PRAAKAAHDAGKPWVLDPVGLGIGSLRTQLVNELKQYKPAIVRGNASEIIALAGLWGLEGEAADLSRVRGVDTTDTVDAARDAAVALARYTGGAVVVSGEVDLITDGTTVAKSHGGSPLMSKITGCGCSQGGVLAVYACATDPFTAAVCGTVVYNVAGTRAAAVADAPASFKVAFIDELYRATAQDIADNQLELEEA
;
A
#
# COMPACT_ATOMS: atom_id res chain seq x y z
N PRO A 1 -15.32 -7.96 8.93
CA PRO A 1 -15.28 -7.26 10.22
C PRO A 1 -14.75 -8.11 11.38
N ARG A 2 -15.19 -9.40 11.55
CA ARG A 2 -14.80 -10.21 12.72
C ARG A 2 -13.30 -10.38 12.92
N ALA A 3 -12.53 -10.63 11.85
CA ALA A 3 -11.08 -10.79 11.93
C ALA A 3 -10.39 -9.47 12.32
N ALA A 4 -10.77 -8.35 11.70
CA ALA A 4 -10.21 -7.03 12.02
C ALA A 4 -10.55 -6.63 13.47
N LYS A 5 -11.79 -6.90 13.91
CA LYS A 5 -12.18 -6.69 15.31
C LYS A 5 -11.32 -7.52 16.27
N ALA A 6 -11.13 -8.80 15.98
CA ALA A 6 -10.32 -9.69 16.83
C ALA A 6 -8.85 -9.25 16.92
N ALA A 7 -8.27 -8.80 15.79
CA ALA A 7 -6.91 -8.25 15.77
C ALA A 7 -6.83 -6.96 16.60
N HIS A 8 -7.77 -6.05 16.41
CA HIS A 8 -7.86 -4.79 17.15
C HIS A 8 -7.99 -5.03 18.66
N ASP A 9 -8.94 -5.87 19.07
CA ASP A 9 -9.18 -6.20 20.49
C ASP A 9 -7.96 -6.87 21.15
N ALA A 10 -7.19 -7.63 20.36
CA ALA A 10 -5.98 -8.29 20.82
C ALA A 10 -4.71 -7.41 20.72
N GLY A 11 -4.83 -6.16 20.30
CA GLY A 11 -3.68 -5.25 20.07
C GLY A 11 -2.69 -5.77 19.02
N LYS A 12 -3.18 -6.55 18.03
CA LYS A 12 -2.35 -7.08 16.95
C LYS A 12 -2.44 -6.21 15.70
N PRO A 13 -1.30 -5.95 15.02
CA PRO A 13 -1.32 -5.20 13.78
C PRO A 13 -2.09 -5.98 12.69
N TRP A 14 -2.77 -5.26 11.83
CA TRP A 14 -3.42 -5.81 10.65
C TRP A 14 -3.33 -4.83 9.48
N VAL A 15 -3.40 -5.33 8.27
CA VAL A 15 -3.26 -4.57 7.03
C VAL A 15 -4.59 -4.53 6.30
N LEU A 16 -4.99 -3.36 5.82
CA LEU A 16 -6.15 -3.17 4.96
C LEU A 16 -5.67 -2.93 3.51
N ASP A 17 -6.14 -3.78 2.60
CA ASP A 17 -6.05 -3.56 1.16
C ASP A 17 -7.50 -3.40 0.61
N PRO A 18 -7.95 -2.16 0.30
CA PRO A 18 -9.33 -1.90 -0.12
C PRO A 18 -9.55 -2.20 -1.60
N VAL A 19 -9.09 -3.34 -2.08
CA VAL A 19 -9.10 -3.77 -3.48
C VAL A 19 -10.43 -3.45 -4.18
N GLY A 20 -10.37 -2.62 -5.22
CA GLY A 20 -11.54 -2.29 -6.04
C GLY A 20 -12.63 -1.56 -5.25
N LEU A 21 -12.25 -0.68 -4.33
CA LEU A 21 -13.19 0.16 -3.61
C LEU A 21 -14.02 1.00 -4.60
N GLY A 22 -15.33 1.09 -4.36
CA GLY A 22 -16.28 1.70 -5.29
C GLY A 22 -16.93 0.71 -6.26
N ILE A 23 -16.42 -0.51 -6.38
CA ILE A 23 -17.04 -1.57 -7.17
C ILE A 23 -17.97 -2.41 -6.29
N GLY A 24 -19.25 -2.03 -6.24
CA GLY A 24 -20.29 -2.76 -5.53
C GLY A 24 -20.50 -2.32 -4.06
N SER A 25 -21.78 -2.27 -3.67
CA SER A 25 -22.24 -1.74 -2.39
C SER A 25 -21.75 -2.54 -1.19
N LEU A 26 -21.70 -3.87 -1.27
CA LEU A 26 -21.30 -4.73 -0.14
C LEU A 26 -19.85 -4.47 0.28
N ARG A 27 -18.94 -4.34 -0.69
CA ARG A 27 -17.52 -4.06 -0.42
C ARG A 27 -17.36 -2.69 0.25
N THR A 28 -18.02 -1.67 -0.27
CA THR A 28 -18.01 -0.32 0.29
C THR A 28 -18.52 -0.31 1.73
N GLN A 29 -19.62 -1.01 2.03
CA GLN A 29 -20.15 -1.14 3.39
C GLN A 29 -19.14 -1.82 4.33
N LEU A 30 -18.56 -2.95 3.92
CA LEU A 30 -17.56 -3.67 4.71
C LEU A 30 -16.33 -2.83 5.01
N VAL A 31 -15.80 -2.13 4.01
CA VAL A 31 -14.63 -1.27 4.20
C VAL A 31 -14.95 -0.10 5.12
N ASN A 32 -16.17 0.47 5.03
CA ASN A 32 -16.60 1.51 5.97
C ASN A 32 -16.71 1.02 7.41
N GLU A 33 -17.19 -0.21 7.62
CA GLU A 33 -17.22 -0.83 8.96
C GLU A 33 -15.82 -1.05 9.55
N LEU A 34 -14.80 -1.26 8.72
CA LEU A 34 -13.43 -1.49 9.15
C LEU A 34 -12.75 -0.23 9.70
N LYS A 35 -13.24 0.97 9.38
CA LYS A 35 -12.73 2.26 9.84
C LYS A 35 -12.47 2.29 11.35
N GLN A 36 -13.39 1.79 12.15
CA GLN A 36 -13.33 1.81 13.63
C GLN A 36 -12.18 0.97 14.20
N TYR A 37 -11.69 -0.03 13.46
CA TYR A 37 -10.65 -0.95 13.94
C TYR A 37 -9.23 -0.50 13.59
N LYS A 38 -9.06 0.65 12.95
CA LYS A 38 -7.79 1.32 12.69
C LYS A 38 -6.67 0.36 12.25
N PRO A 39 -6.56 0.03 10.97
CA PRO A 39 -5.47 -0.82 10.47
C PRO A 39 -4.10 -0.21 10.80
N ALA A 40 -3.13 -1.06 11.10
CA ALA A 40 -1.76 -0.63 11.29
C ALA A 40 -1.13 -0.13 9.97
N ILE A 41 -1.49 -0.77 8.85
CA ILE A 41 -1.08 -0.32 7.51
C ILE A 41 -2.30 -0.37 6.59
N VAL A 42 -2.47 0.68 5.80
CA VAL A 42 -3.36 0.71 4.64
C VAL A 42 -2.50 0.63 3.38
N ARG A 43 -2.84 -0.23 2.44
CA ARG A 43 -2.16 -0.37 1.17
C ARG A 43 -3.15 -0.31 0.02
N GLY A 44 -2.90 0.49 -1.00
CA GLY A 44 -3.72 0.57 -2.19
C GLY A 44 -3.01 1.30 -3.33
N ASN A 45 -3.60 1.35 -4.52
CA ASN A 45 -3.19 2.27 -5.56
C ASN A 45 -3.74 3.69 -5.29
N ALA A 46 -3.33 4.68 -6.07
CA ALA A 46 -3.74 6.07 -5.87
C ALA A 46 -5.27 6.23 -5.80
N SER A 47 -6.01 5.62 -6.73
CA SER A 47 -7.46 5.73 -6.77
C SER A 47 -8.15 5.05 -5.58
N GLU A 48 -7.63 3.92 -5.11
CA GLU A 48 -8.15 3.21 -3.93
C GLU A 48 -7.92 4.01 -2.66
N ILE A 49 -6.76 4.64 -2.50
CA ILE A 49 -6.42 5.48 -1.34
C ILE A 49 -7.28 6.75 -1.29
N ILE A 50 -7.44 7.44 -2.43
CA ILE A 50 -8.33 8.61 -2.54
C ILE A 50 -9.78 8.21 -2.21
N ALA A 51 -10.27 7.12 -2.82
CA ALA A 51 -11.63 6.64 -2.57
C ALA A 51 -11.85 6.23 -1.11
N LEU A 52 -10.84 5.65 -0.45
CA LEU A 52 -10.92 5.27 0.95
C LEU A 52 -10.98 6.50 1.87
N ALA A 53 -10.14 7.51 1.62
CA ALA A 53 -10.16 8.76 2.37
C ALA A 53 -11.53 9.45 2.26
N GLY A 54 -12.08 9.53 1.05
CA GLY A 54 -13.43 10.05 0.81
C GLY A 54 -14.52 9.24 1.52
N LEU A 55 -14.49 7.91 1.41
CA LEU A 55 -15.45 7.04 2.10
C LEU A 55 -15.41 7.22 3.62
N TRP A 56 -14.23 7.45 4.18
CA TRP A 56 -14.05 7.65 5.61
C TRP A 56 -14.24 9.11 6.07
N GLY A 57 -14.50 10.04 5.14
CA GLY A 57 -14.72 11.46 5.44
C GLY A 57 -13.46 12.14 6.00
N LEU A 58 -12.29 11.78 5.49
CA LEU A 58 -10.99 12.28 5.94
C LEU A 58 -10.42 13.35 4.99
N GLU A 59 -11.11 13.64 3.90
CA GLU A 59 -10.76 14.71 2.99
C GLU A 59 -11.05 16.05 3.65
N GLY A 60 -10.08 16.96 3.62
CA GLY A 60 -10.29 18.35 4.06
C GLY A 60 -11.28 19.09 3.15
N GLU A 61 -11.66 20.34 3.50
CA GLU A 61 -12.66 21.18 2.83
C GLU A 61 -12.48 21.38 1.30
N ALA A 62 -11.38 20.88 0.71
CA ALA A 62 -11.02 21.07 -0.69
C ALA A 62 -11.38 19.91 -1.64
N ALA A 63 -11.88 18.79 -1.15
CA ALA A 63 -12.16 17.63 -1.99
C ALA A 63 -13.59 17.65 -2.53
N ASP A 64 -13.75 18.15 -3.73
CA ASP A 64 -14.98 18.02 -4.51
C ASP A 64 -15.15 16.51 -4.92
N LEU A 65 -16.01 15.80 -4.19
CA LEU A 65 -16.38 14.40 -4.43
C LEU A 65 -16.85 14.10 -5.88
N SER A 66 -17.12 15.13 -6.68
CA SER A 66 -17.49 15.01 -8.08
C SER A 66 -16.34 14.51 -8.96
N ARG A 67 -15.08 14.63 -8.52
CA ARG A 67 -13.89 14.14 -9.23
C ARG A 67 -13.66 12.63 -9.10
N VAL A 68 -14.24 11.97 -8.11
CA VAL A 68 -14.05 10.52 -7.87
C VAL A 68 -14.71 9.64 -8.95
N ARG A 69 -15.56 10.18 -9.81
CA ARG A 69 -16.27 9.42 -10.86
C ARG A 69 -15.50 9.19 -12.17
N GLY A 70 -14.27 9.67 -12.26
CA GLY A 70 -13.50 9.63 -13.51
C GLY A 70 -12.02 9.42 -13.29
N VAL A 71 -11.63 8.70 -12.23
CA VAL A 71 -10.22 8.41 -11.97
C VAL A 71 -9.74 7.39 -13.00
N ASP A 72 -9.24 7.92 -14.11
CA ASP A 72 -8.38 7.21 -15.02
C ASP A 72 -7.11 6.81 -14.24
N THR A 73 -6.52 5.68 -14.58
CA THR A 73 -5.27 5.15 -14.00
C THR A 73 -4.05 6.08 -14.10
N THR A 74 -4.25 7.32 -14.47
CA THR A 74 -3.29 8.42 -14.58
C THR A 74 -3.26 9.36 -13.36
N ASP A 75 -4.09 9.13 -12.34
CA ASP A 75 -3.89 9.85 -11.09
C ASP A 75 -2.56 9.38 -10.48
N THR A 76 -1.62 10.31 -10.48
CA THR A 76 -0.28 10.05 -10.00
C THR A 76 -0.33 9.78 -8.49
N VAL A 77 0.65 9.05 -8.00
CA VAL A 77 0.84 8.80 -6.56
C VAL A 77 0.84 10.14 -5.78
N ASP A 78 1.36 11.20 -6.38
CA ASP A 78 1.35 12.55 -5.79
C ASP A 78 -0.07 13.11 -5.59
N ALA A 79 -1.04 12.77 -6.45
CA ALA A 79 -2.44 13.16 -6.25
C ALA A 79 -3.08 12.46 -5.05
N ALA A 80 -2.57 11.30 -4.63
CA ALA A 80 -3.05 10.56 -3.47
C ALA A 80 -2.32 10.95 -2.17
N ARG A 81 -1.31 11.81 -2.21
CA ARG A 81 -0.48 12.18 -1.05
C ARG A 81 -1.32 12.68 0.12
N ASP A 82 -2.15 13.69 -0.11
CA ASP A 82 -2.95 14.29 0.96
C ASP A 82 -3.93 13.29 1.57
N ALA A 83 -4.54 12.44 0.72
CA ALA A 83 -5.42 11.36 1.16
C ALA A 83 -4.66 10.33 2.00
N ALA A 84 -3.45 9.94 1.59
CA ALA A 84 -2.61 9.01 2.33
C ALA A 84 -2.18 9.57 3.69
N VAL A 85 -1.77 10.85 3.74
CA VAL A 85 -1.41 11.56 4.97
C VAL A 85 -2.60 11.62 5.93
N ALA A 86 -3.79 11.97 5.43
CA ALA A 86 -5.02 12.03 6.24
C ALA A 86 -5.40 10.65 6.81
N LEU A 87 -5.29 9.59 5.99
CA LEU A 87 -5.53 8.21 6.43
C LEU A 87 -4.53 7.76 7.50
N ALA A 88 -3.23 8.04 7.31
CA ALA A 88 -2.18 7.70 8.26
C ALA A 88 -2.41 8.40 9.60
N ARG A 89 -2.71 9.70 9.60
CA ARG A 89 -3.04 10.48 10.80
C ARG A 89 -4.27 9.93 11.52
N TYR A 90 -5.30 9.53 10.78
CA TYR A 90 -6.52 8.96 11.36
C TYR A 90 -6.27 7.60 12.01
N THR A 91 -5.58 6.70 11.33
CA THR A 91 -5.31 5.35 11.84
C THR A 91 -4.27 5.35 12.95
N GLY A 92 -3.32 6.29 12.93
CA GLY A 92 -2.11 6.28 13.75
C GLY A 92 -1.12 5.22 13.28
N GLY A 93 -1.23 4.80 12.02
CA GLY A 93 -0.39 3.79 11.38
C GLY A 93 0.30 4.34 10.13
N ALA A 94 0.51 3.50 9.13
CA ALA A 94 1.12 3.89 7.86
C ALA A 94 0.22 3.63 6.66
N VAL A 95 0.48 4.36 5.56
CA VAL A 95 -0.19 4.17 4.28
C VAL A 95 0.85 3.93 3.20
N VAL A 96 0.60 2.94 2.35
CA VAL A 96 1.38 2.64 1.15
C VAL A 96 0.52 2.91 -0.07
N VAL A 97 0.93 3.86 -0.90
CA VAL A 97 0.33 4.14 -2.21
C VAL A 97 1.22 3.51 -3.26
N SER A 98 0.76 2.43 -3.89
CA SER A 98 1.53 1.75 -4.92
C SER A 98 1.35 2.41 -6.29
N GLY A 99 2.48 2.56 -7.02
CA GLY A 99 2.54 3.16 -8.33
C GLY A 99 3.83 2.84 -9.08
N GLU A 100 4.24 3.69 -10.00
CA GLU A 100 5.55 3.62 -10.64
C GLU A 100 6.66 3.97 -9.64
N VAL A 101 6.39 4.96 -8.79
CA VAL A 101 7.12 5.28 -7.57
C VAL A 101 6.14 5.09 -6.42
N ASP A 102 6.47 4.24 -5.48
CA ASP A 102 5.61 4.02 -4.31
C ASP A 102 5.79 5.15 -3.29
N LEU A 103 4.67 5.59 -2.70
CA LEU A 103 4.68 6.57 -1.61
C LEU A 103 4.26 5.88 -0.31
N ILE A 104 5.03 6.10 0.75
CA ILE A 104 4.77 5.56 2.08
C ILE A 104 4.73 6.72 3.07
N THR A 105 3.72 6.79 3.93
CA THR A 105 3.62 7.85 4.93
C THR A 105 3.06 7.36 6.27
N ASP A 106 3.51 7.96 7.36
CA ASP A 106 2.93 7.85 8.71
C ASP A 106 2.06 9.07 9.08
N GLY A 107 1.90 10.02 8.13
CA GLY A 107 1.20 11.27 8.35
C GLY A 107 2.10 12.43 8.79
N THR A 108 3.38 12.20 9.07
CA THR A 108 4.41 13.21 9.39
C THR A 108 5.58 13.16 8.43
N THR A 109 5.95 11.98 8.00
CA THR A 109 7.02 11.72 7.05
C THR A 109 6.45 11.07 5.79
N VAL A 110 6.99 11.40 4.65
CA VAL A 110 6.73 10.73 3.37
C VAL A 110 8.03 10.13 2.88
N ALA A 111 8.00 8.84 2.55
CA ALA A 111 9.08 8.14 1.87
C ALA A 111 8.64 7.78 0.45
N LYS A 112 9.51 7.97 -0.53
CA LYS A 112 9.31 7.50 -1.91
C LYS A 112 10.29 6.38 -2.20
N SER A 113 9.77 5.27 -2.72
CA SER A 113 10.55 4.08 -3.09
C SER A 113 10.45 3.83 -4.58
N HIS A 114 11.61 3.73 -5.22
CA HIS A 114 11.74 3.41 -6.63
C HIS A 114 12.05 1.92 -6.81
N GLY A 115 11.75 1.38 -7.99
CA GLY A 115 12.05 0.00 -8.34
C GLY A 115 10.84 -0.78 -8.81
N GLY A 116 10.94 -2.11 -8.69
CA GLY A 116 9.90 -2.98 -9.23
C GLY A 116 9.99 -3.17 -10.74
N SER A 117 8.87 -3.48 -11.36
CA SER A 117 8.77 -3.67 -12.81
C SER A 117 7.32 -3.48 -13.29
N PRO A 118 7.10 -2.97 -14.50
CA PRO A 118 5.77 -2.94 -15.12
C PRO A 118 5.12 -4.35 -15.24
N LEU A 119 5.93 -5.41 -15.25
CA LEU A 119 5.42 -6.79 -15.27
C LEU A 119 4.67 -7.17 -13.98
N MET A 120 4.91 -6.49 -12.86
CA MET A 120 4.16 -6.69 -11.62
C MET A 120 2.67 -6.45 -11.81
N SER A 121 2.28 -5.48 -12.63
CA SER A 121 0.88 -5.21 -12.97
C SER A 121 0.25 -6.27 -13.88
N LYS A 122 1.05 -7.12 -14.53
CA LYS A 122 0.61 -8.18 -15.46
C LYS A 122 0.36 -9.51 -14.75
N ILE A 123 0.71 -9.63 -13.49
CA ILE A 123 0.47 -10.85 -12.69
C ILE A 123 -0.62 -10.63 -11.65
N THR A 124 -1.67 -11.45 -11.76
CA THR A 124 -2.78 -11.41 -10.80
C THR A 124 -2.30 -11.70 -9.38
N GLY A 125 -2.72 -10.87 -8.45
CA GLY A 125 -2.44 -11.03 -7.03
C GLY A 125 -1.12 -10.43 -6.57
N CYS A 126 -0.32 -9.82 -7.45
CA CYS A 126 0.94 -9.17 -7.06
C CYS A 126 0.69 -8.09 -6.00
N GLY A 127 -0.23 -7.15 -6.25
CA GLY A 127 -0.59 -6.15 -5.25
C GLY A 127 -1.11 -6.75 -3.95
N CYS A 128 -2.04 -7.70 -4.03
CA CYS A 128 -2.63 -8.34 -2.84
C CYS A 128 -1.59 -9.09 -1.98
N SER A 129 -0.61 -9.73 -2.61
CA SER A 129 0.46 -10.42 -1.87
C SER A 129 1.43 -9.47 -1.18
N GLN A 130 1.60 -8.24 -1.67
CA GLN A 130 2.32 -7.19 -0.95
C GLN A 130 1.67 -6.90 0.40
N GLY A 131 0.33 -6.86 0.48
CA GLY A 131 -0.37 -6.72 1.76
C GLY A 131 -0.01 -7.80 2.78
N GLY A 132 0.20 -9.04 2.33
CA GLY A 132 0.68 -10.13 3.18
C GLY A 132 2.12 -9.90 3.67
N VAL A 133 3.02 -9.43 2.79
CA VAL A 133 4.39 -9.09 3.17
C VAL A 133 4.41 -7.96 4.20
N LEU A 134 3.66 -6.88 3.97
CA LEU A 134 3.52 -5.77 4.91
C LEU A 134 3.02 -6.24 6.29
N ALA A 135 2.07 -7.17 6.32
CA ALA A 135 1.55 -7.72 7.57
C ALA A 135 2.62 -8.51 8.36
N VAL A 136 3.51 -9.22 7.69
CA VAL A 136 4.62 -9.92 8.34
C VAL A 136 5.59 -8.90 8.97
N TYR A 137 5.98 -7.86 8.23
CA TYR A 137 6.86 -6.81 8.76
C TYR A 137 6.21 -6.05 9.92
N ALA A 138 4.89 -5.78 9.84
CA ALA A 138 4.16 -5.10 10.92
C ALA A 138 4.13 -5.87 12.24
N CYS A 139 4.40 -7.19 12.22
CA CYS A 139 4.56 -7.97 13.44
C CYS A 139 5.92 -7.78 14.12
N ALA A 140 6.91 -7.20 13.43
CA ALA A 140 8.30 -7.11 13.87
C ALA A 140 8.73 -5.69 14.27
N THR A 141 8.06 -4.65 13.76
CA THR A 141 8.44 -3.26 13.99
C THR A 141 7.21 -2.33 13.93
N ASP A 142 7.44 -1.02 14.10
CA ASP A 142 6.40 0.00 13.94
C ASP A 142 5.82 0.03 12.52
N PRO A 143 4.60 0.55 12.34
CA PRO A 143 3.90 0.51 11.05
C PRO A 143 4.65 1.21 9.91
N PHE A 144 5.33 2.34 10.17
CA PHE A 144 6.02 3.08 9.11
C PHE A 144 7.26 2.33 8.62
N THR A 145 8.11 1.89 9.53
CA THR A 145 9.27 1.05 9.21
C THR A 145 8.84 -0.23 8.51
N ALA A 146 7.77 -0.89 8.97
CA ALA A 146 7.22 -2.08 8.35
C ALA A 146 6.76 -1.82 6.90
N ALA A 147 6.06 -0.69 6.69
CA ALA A 147 5.58 -0.29 5.38
C ALA A 147 6.73 0.01 4.41
N VAL A 148 7.77 0.74 4.87
CA VAL A 148 8.97 1.02 4.08
C VAL A 148 9.69 -0.28 3.72
N CYS A 149 10.05 -1.09 4.71
CA CYS A 149 10.80 -2.33 4.47
C CYS A 149 10.05 -3.31 3.57
N GLY A 150 8.75 -3.50 3.81
CA GLY A 150 7.92 -4.40 3.01
C GLY A 150 7.73 -3.92 1.56
N THR A 151 7.70 -2.60 1.33
CA THR A 151 7.65 -2.03 -0.02
C THR A 151 8.99 -2.16 -0.73
N VAL A 152 10.08 -1.80 -0.06
CA VAL A 152 11.43 -1.89 -0.63
C VAL A 152 11.79 -3.33 -1.02
N VAL A 153 11.56 -4.31 -0.16
CA VAL A 153 11.86 -5.71 -0.48
C VAL A 153 11.05 -6.20 -1.68
N TYR A 154 9.83 -5.70 -1.81
CA TYR A 154 8.94 -6.02 -2.93
C TYR A 154 9.47 -5.43 -4.25
N ASN A 155 9.94 -4.18 -4.23
CA ASN A 155 10.53 -3.49 -5.36
C ASN A 155 11.87 -4.11 -5.78
N VAL A 156 12.73 -4.44 -4.83
CA VAL A 156 14.00 -5.15 -5.08
C VAL A 156 13.73 -6.49 -5.80
N ALA A 157 12.79 -7.28 -5.29
CA ALA A 157 12.43 -8.55 -5.92
C ALA A 157 11.88 -8.35 -7.35
N GLY A 158 11.04 -7.34 -7.56
CA GLY A 158 10.48 -6.98 -8.87
C GLY A 158 11.56 -6.57 -9.88
N THR A 159 12.50 -5.73 -9.45
CA THR A 159 13.63 -5.28 -10.27
C THR A 159 14.53 -6.46 -10.68
N ARG A 160 14.89 -7.33 -9.72
CA ARG A 160 15.72 -8.52 -9.99
C ARG A 160 15.02 -9.52 -10.89
N ALA A 161 13.75 -9.77 -10.69
CA ALA A 161 12.97 -10.66 -11.54
C ALA A 161 12.91 -10.17 -12.99
N ALA A 162 12.75 -8.86 -13.21
CA ALA A 162 12.72 -8.27 -14.53
C ALA A 162 14.07 -8.35 -15.27
N ALA A 163 15.16 -8.48 -14.55
CA ALA A 163 16.49 -8.66 -15.15
C ALA A 163 16.67 -10.06 -15.80
N VAL A 164 15.84 -11.04 -15.41
CA VAL A 164 15.98 -12.44 -15.86
C VAL A 164 14.72 -12.98 -16.55
N ALA A 165 13.63 -12.20 -16.60
CA ALA A 165 12.37 -12.63 -17.19
C ALA A 165 11.64 -11.44 -17.84
N ASP A 166 11.20 -11.61 -19.07
CA ASP A 166 10.56 -10.61 -19.94
C ASP A 166 9.07 -10.88 -20.19
N ALA A 167 8.52 -11.97 -19.63
CA ALA A 167 7.13 -12.38 -19.82
C ALA A 167 6.46 -12.71 -18.47
N PRO A 168 5.12 -12.51 -18.34
CA PRO A 168 4.43 -12.56 -17.05
C PRO A 168 4.60 -13.87 -16.27
N ALA A 169 4.61 -15.02 -16.93
CA ALA A 169 4.69 -16.32 -16.26
C ALA A 169 6.09 -16.55 -15.67
N SER A 170 7.14 -16.38 -16.47
CA SER A 170 8.53 -16.50 -16.03
C SER A 170 8.87 -15.42 -14.99
N PHE A 171 8.40 -14.18 -15.19
CA PHE A 171 8.55 -13.11 -14.21
C PHE A 171 7.93 -13.48 -12.87
N LYS A 172 6.71 -14.04 -12.85
CA LYS A 172 6.05 -14.42 -11.60
C LYS A 172 6.89 -15.44 -10.81
N VAL A 173 7.46 -16.43 -11.47
CA VAL A 173 8.33 -17.42 -10.83
C VAL A 173 9.59 -16.76 -10.29
N ALA A 174 10.28 -16.00 -11.13
CA ALA A 174 11.49 -15.28 -10.74
C ALA A 174 11.23 -14.29 -9.58
N PHE A 175 10.10 -13.59 -9.61
CA PHE A 175 9.70 -12.64 -8.56
C PHE A 175 9.55 -13.31 -7.19
N ILE A 176 8.91 -14.48 -7.14
CA ILE A 176 8.75 -15.24 -5.89
C ILE A 176 10.11 -15.72 -5.39
N ASP A 177 10.96 -16.19 -6.29
CA ASP A 177 12.33 -16.62 -5.96
C ASP A 177 13.17 -15.46 -5.43
N GLU A 178 13.10 -14.30 -6.06
CA GLU A 178 13.85 -13.11 -5.61
C GLU A 178 13.30 -12.52 -4.30
N LEU A 179 11.99 -12.61 -4.07
CA LEU A 179 11.41 -12.24 -2.78
C LEU A 179 11.92 -13.16 -1.65
N TYR A 180 12.10 -14.45 -1.92
CA TYR A 180 12.70 -15.38 -0.98
C TYR A 180 14.19 -15.12 -0.73
N ARG A 181 14.93 -14.66 -1.75
CA ARG A 181 16.38 -14.37 -1.66
C ARG A 181 16.70 -13.02 -1.06
N ALA A 182 15.73 -12.10 -0.99
CA ALA A 182 15.95 -10.75 -0.49
C ALA A 182 16.43 -10.76 0.96
N THR A 183 17.38 -9.88 1.26
CA THR A 183 18.03 -9.77 2.56
C THR A 183 17.78 -8.41 3.21
N ALA A 184 18.07 -8.28 4.49
CA ALA A 184 18.04 -6.99 5.18
C ALA A 184 19.02 -5.97 4.58
N GLN A 185 20.16 -6.44 4.05
CA GLN A 185 21.13 -5.58 3.38
C GLN A 185 20.55 -4.97 2.09
N ASP A 186 19.78 -5.74 1.33
CA ASP A 186 19.11 -5.24 0.11
C ASP A 186 18.14 -4.10 0.42
N ILE A 187 17.48 -4.16 1.58
CA ILE A 187 16.59 -3.08 2.06
C ILE A 187 17.42 -1.85 2.46
N ALA A 188 18.51 -2.06 3.21
CA ALA A 188 19.37 -0.99 3.70
C ALA A 188 20.10 -0.25 2.57
N ASP A 189 20.46 -0.95 1.50
CA ASP A 189 21.14 -0.39 0.34
C ASP A 189 20.19 0.34 -0.64
N ASN A 190 18.87 0.21 -0.45
CA ASN A 190 17.89 0.88 -1.29
C ASN A 190 17.81 2.38 -0.93
N GLN A 191 17.88 3.21 -1.96
CA GLN A 191 17.74 4.66 -1.78
C GLN A 191 16.27 5.05 -1.66
N LEU A 192 15.95 5.79 -0.61
CA LEU A 192 14.65 6.39 -0.36
C LEU A 192 14.77 7.90 -0.42
N GLU A 193 13.77 8.54 -1.00
CA GLU A 193 13.59 9.98 -0.86
C GLU A 193 12.69 10.21 0.35
N LEU A 194 13.14 11.03 1.29
CA LEU A 194 12.39 11.38 2.51
C LEU A 194 12.04 12.85 2.50
N GLU A 195 10.79 13.17 2.80
CA GLU A 195 10.27 14.52 2.90
C GLU A 195 9.27 14.64 4.06
N GLU A 196 8.99 15.88 4.51
CA GLU A 196 7.90 16.14 5.46
C GLU A 196 6.52 16.02 4.77
N ALA A 197 5.50 15.54 5.51
CA ALA A 197 4.15 15.31 5.02
C ALA A 197 3.31 16.60 4.93
#